data_aae7031c4f4b170382a102bf7a11fe6e
#
_entry.id   aae7031c4f4b170382a102bf7a11fe6e
#
_cell.length_a   1.000
_cell.length_b   1.000
_cell.length_c   1.000
_cell.angle_alpha   90.00
_cell.angle_beta   90.00
_cell.angle_gamma   90.00
#
_symmetry.space_group_name_H-M   'P 1'
#
loop_
_entity.id
_entity.type
_entity.pdbx_description
1 polymer ?
#
loop_
_entity_poly.entity_id
_entity_poly.type
_entity_poly.pdbx_seq_one_letter_code
_entity_poly.pdbx_strand_id
1 'polypeptide(L)'
;MRDGLKAGHTASIDVIVTPDMFARFEGKLVHPVYSTVSMVYHMEWVSRQIILPYLEDHEEGMGGAVTVKHIAPCIEGAEVKVTATVTDLQGNTVITNVRAESCGRLIGVGEVKQVILPKTKITELLTGR
;
A
#
# COMPACT_ATOMS: atom_id res chain seq x y z
N MET A 1 12.73 15.29 0.73
CA MET A 1 11.72 14.95 -0.29
C MET A 1 11.69 16.03 -1.35
N ARG A 2 11.63 15.64 -2.62
CA ARG A 2 11.56 16.60 -3.72
C ARG A 2 10.23 17.33 -3.70
N ASP A 3 10.22 18.55 -4.23
CA ASP A 3 9.02 19.38 -4.28
C ASP A 3 8.00 18.84 -5.30
N GLY A 4 6.74 19.20 -5.11
CA GLY A 4 5.68 18.94 -6.07
C GLY A 4 4.62 17.94 -5.65
N LEU A 5 4.92 17.07 -4.68
CA LEU A 5 3.90 16.14 -4.16
C LEU A 5 2.88 16.93 -3.34
N LYS A 6 1.61 16.64 -3.56
CA LYS A 6 0.51 17.32 -2.86
C LYS A 6 -0.73 16.45 -2.84
N ALA A 7 -1.68 16.81 -1.98
CA ALA A 7 -2.99 16.14 -1.90
C ALA A 7 -3.64 16.08 -3.28
N GLY A 8 -4.27 14.96 -3.58
CA GLY A 8 -4.91 14.70 -4.86
C GLY A 8 -4.07 13.88 -5.84
N HIS A 9 -2.76 13.74 -5.62
CA HIS A 9 -1.94 12.84 -6.44
C HIS A 9 -2.40 11.40 -6.27
N THR A 10 -2.43 10.66 -7.38
CA THR A 10 -2.91 9.27 -7.41
C THR A 10 -1.92 8.35 -8.08
N ALA A 11 -2.02 7.07 -7.75
CA ALA A 11 -1.39 5.98 -8.47
C ALA A 11 -2.31 4.77 -8.46
N SER A 12 -2.20 3.92 -9.47
CA SER A 12 -3.00 2.70 -9.57
C SER A 12 -2.11 1.54 -9.98
N ILE A 13 -2.46 0.36 -9.49
CA ILE A 13 -1.91 -0.91 -9.96
C ILE A 13 -3.06 -1.85 -10.31
N ASP A 14 -2.82 -2.73 -11.27
CA ASP A 14 -3.77 -3.79 -11.64
C ASP A 14 -3.11 -5.12 -11.33
N VAL A 15 -3.80 -5.99 -10.61
CA VAL A 15 -3.32 -7.32 -10.28
C VAL A 15 -4.38 -8.35 -10.65
N ILE A 16 -3.93 -9.56 -10.97
CA ILE A 16 -4.81 -10.70 -11.19
C ILE A 16 -4.60 -11.63 -10.00
N VAL A 17 -5.68 -12.07 -9.36
CA VAL A 17 -5.60 -12.94 -8.18
C VAL A 17 -5.03 -14.29 -8.59
N THR A 18 -3.91 -14.66 -7.97
CA THR A 18 -3.24 -15.94 -8.18
C THR A 18 -3.24 -16.74 -6.87
N PRO A 19 -2.98 -18.07 -6.92
CA PRO A 19 -3.01 -18.90 -5.71
C PRO A 19 -2.07 -18.46 -4.58
N ASP A 20 -0.96 -17.80 -4.89
CA ASP A 20 -0.05 -17.27 -3.86
C ASP A 20 -0.62 -16.07 -3.11
N MET A 21 -1.72 -15.50 -3.58
CA MET A 21 -2.45 -14.41 -2.90
C MET A 21 -3.58 -14.93 -2.01
N PHE A 22 -3.79 -16.24 -1.95
CA PHE A 22 -4.86 -16.84 -1.15
C PHE A 22 -4.58 -16.74 0.36
N ALA A 23 -5.67 -16.79 1.14
CA ALA A 23 -5.57 -16.77 2.60
C ALA A 23 -4.98 -18.06 3.12
N ARG A 24 -3.76 -17.97 3.66
CA ARG A 24 -3.01 -19.09 4.25
C ARG A 24 -2.49 -18.69 5.62
N PHE A 25 -2.46 -19.68 6.52
CA PHE A 25 -1.82 -19.51 7.83
C PHE A 25 -0.98 -20.75 8.11
N GLU A 26 0.27 -20.52 8.51
CA GLU A 26 1.25 -21.58 8.75
C GLU A 26 1.39 -22.52 7.56
N GLY A 27 1.36 -21.94 6.33
CA GLY A 27 1.49 -22.70 5.09
C GLY A 27 0.24 -23.43 4.64
N LYS A 28 -0.86 -23.38 5.41
CA LYS A 28 -2.09 -24.10 5.09
C LYS A 28 -3.12 -23.17 4.49
N LEU A 29 -3.74 -23.64 3.41
CA LEU A 29 -4.82 -22.92 2.75
C LEU A 29 -6.05 -22.88 3.65
N VAL A 30 -6.55 -21.67 3.92
CA VAL A 30 -7.79 -21.46 4.69
C VAL A 30 -8.94 -21.13 3.75
N HIS A 31 -8.74 -20.19 2.82
CA HIS A 31 -9.75 -19.80 1.82
C HIS A 31 -9.06 -19.57 0.47
N PRO A 32 -9.60 -20.16 -0.63
CA PRO A 32 -9.03 -19.98 -1.98
C PRO A 32 -9.47 -18.64 -2.60
N VAL A 33 -9.27 -17.55 -1.87
CA VAL A 33 -9.66 -16.19 -2.28
C VAL A 33 -8.55 -15.22 -1.96
N TYR A 34 -8.57 -14.08 -2.63
CA TYR A 34 -7.66 -12.95 -2.39
C TYR A 34 -7.64 -12.60 -0.90
N SER A 35 -6.48 -12.71 -0.28
CA SER A 35 -6.36 -12.53 1.17
C SER A 35 -6.29 -11.06 1.57
N THR A 36 -6.68 -10.78 2.81
CA THR A 36 -6.49 -9.44 3.40
C THR A 36 -5.02 -9.06 3.45
N VAL A 37 -4.14 -10.04 3.72
CA VAL A 37 -2.68 -9.82 3.72
C VAL A 37 -2.21 -9.34 2.35
N SER A 38 -2.66 -9.98 1.27
CA SER A 38 -2.30 -9.56 -0.10
C SER A 38 -2.88 -8.18 -0.42
N MET A 39 -4.09 -7.89 0.03
CA MET A 39 -4.70 -6.58 -0.16
C MET A 39 -3.88 -5.49 0.52
N VAL A 40 -3.44 -5.72 1.77
CA VAL A 40 -2.57 -4.78 2.49
C VAL A 40 -1.26 -4.57 1.73
N TYR A 41 -0.64 -5.64 1.26
CA TYR A 41 0.60 -5.55 0.47
C TYR A 41 0.40 -4.65 -0.75
N HIS A 42 -0.67 -4.85 -1.51
CA HIS A 42 -0.95 -4.06 -2.70
C HIS A 42 -1.29 -2.61 -2.36
N MET A 43 -1.98 -2.38 -1.25
CA MET A 43 -2.27 -1.02 -0.78
C MET A 43 -1.00 -0.26 -0.40
N GLU A 44 -0.07 -0.92 0.28
CA GLU A 44 1.22 -0.32 0.61
C GLU A 44 2.05 -0.09 -0.66
N TRP A 45 2.05 -1.06 -1.56
CA TRP A 45 2.81 -0.96 -2.81
C TRP A 45 2.33 0.21 -3.68
N VAL A 46 1.02 0.35 -3.89
CA VAL A 46 0.48 1.45 -4.72
C VAL A 46 0.73 2.81 -4.06
N SER A 47 0.64 2.89 -2.73
CA SER A 47 0.96 4.11 -2.00
C SER A 47 2.44 4.47 -2.16
N ARG A 48 3.32 3.48 -2.15
CA ARG A 48 4.75 3.66 -2.39
C ARG A 48 5.03 4.20 -3.79
N GLN A 49 4.27 3.78 -4.81
CA GLN A 49 4.44 4.29 -6.18
C GLN A 49 4.29 5.81 -6.24
N ILE A 50 3.44 6.38 -5.38
CA ILE A 50 3.23 7.83 -5.33
C ILE A 50 4.49 8.55 -4.84
N ILE A 51 5.17 8.04 -3.82
CA ILE A 51 6.30 8.75 -3.20
C ILE A 51 7.62 8.56 -3.94
N LEU A 52 7.78 7.47 -4.70
CA LEU A 52 9.06 7.15 -5.34
C LEU A 52 9.65 8.31 -6.16
N PRO A 53 8.88 9.02 -7.02
CA PRO A 53 9.45 10.12 -7.80
C PRO A 53 9.91 11.32 -6.96
N TYR A 54 9.46 11.40 -5.70
CA TYR A 54 9.73 12.55 -4.82
C TYR A 54 10.78 12.26 -3.76
N LEU A 55 11.32 11.04 -3.73
CA LEU A 55 12.43 10.70 -2.83
C LEU A 55 13.74 11.27 -3.36
N GLU A 56 14.50 11.90 -2.48
CA GLU A 56 15.89 12.23 -2.76
C GLU A 56 16.73 10.95 -2.67
N ASP A 57 17.93 10.95 -3.27
CA ASP A 57 18.77 9.75 -3.30
C ASP A 57 19.14 9.23 -1.90
N HIS A 58 19.19 10.11 -0.91
CA HIS A 58 19.52 9.76 0.48
C HIS A 58 18.29 9.41 1.34
N GLU A 59 17.11 9.41 0.75
CA GLU A 59 15.85 9.20 1.46
C GLU A 59 15.22 7.86 1.13
N GLU A 60 14.38 7.38 2.04
CA GLU A 60 13.54 6.21 1.85
C GLU A 60 12.23 6.38 2.62
N GLY A 61 11.18 5.74 2.12
CA GLY A 61 9.90 5.69 2.81
C GLY A 61 9.82 4.51 3.75
N MET A 62 9.17 4.72 4.89
CA MET A 62 8.84 3.64 5.83
C MET A 62 7.35 3.64 6.10
N GLY A 63 6.76 2.45 6.15
CA GLY A 63 5.37 2.29 6.56
C GLY A 63 5.23 2.62 8.04
N GLY A 64 4.28 3.50 8.37
CA GLY A 64 4.02 3.93 9.74
C GLY A 64 2.70 3.42 10.29
N ALA A 65 1.70 3.24 9.43
CA ALA A 65 0.39 2.72 9.82
C ALA A 65 -0.39 2.28 8.60
N VAL A 66 -1.21 1.27 8.77
CA VAL A 66 -2.15 0.79 7.73
C VAL A 66 -3.47 0.47 8.41
N THR A 67 -4.56 0.96 7.83
CA THR A 67 -5.89 0.46 8.16
C THR A 67 -6.47 -0.17 6.91
N VAL A 68 -7.23 -1.24 7.07
CA VAL A 68 -7.86 -1.93 5.94
C VAL A 68 -9.22 -2.46 6.35
N LYS A 69 -10.17 -2.34 5.44
CA LYS A 69 -11.46 -3.01 5.56
C LYS A 69 -11.63 -3.82 4.27
N HIS A 70 -11.63 -5.13 4.41
CA HIS A 70 -11.82 -6.08 3.30
C HIS A 70 -13.31 -6.35 3.18
N ILE A 71 -13.96 -5.75 2.19
CA ILE A 71 -15.42 -5.68 2.08
C ILE A 71 -15.99 -6.92 1.40
N ALA A 72 -15.31 -7.45 0.38
CA ALA A 72 -15.83 -8.58 -0.41
C ALA A 72 -14.68 -9.47 -0.89
N PRO A 73 -14.92 -10.78 -1.04
CA PRO A 73 -13.90 -11.72 -1.52
C PRO A 73 -13.74 -11.65 -3.03
N CYS A 74 -12.56 -12.08 -3.51
CA CYS A 74 -12.29 -12.27 -4.93
C CYS A 74 -11.67 -13.64 -5.15
N ILE A 75 -12.15 -14.34 -6.17
CA ILE A 75 -11.65 -15.66 -6.54
C ILE A 75 -10.43 -15.55 -7.45
N GLU A 76 -9.75 -16.69 -7.64
CA GLU A 76 -8.64 -16.79 -8.57
C GLU A 76 -9.05 -16.28 -9.96
N GLY A 77 -8.15 -15.53 -10.60
CA GLY A 77 -8.36 -14.98 -11.93
C GLY A 77 -9.08 -13.63 -11.95
N ALA A 78 -9.64 -13.19 -10.82
CA ALA A 78 -10.30 -11.88 -10.77
C ALA A 78 -9.26 -10.77 -10.95
N GLU A 79 -9.66 -9.73 -11.69
CA GLU A 79 -8.83 -8.53 -11.84
C GLU A 79 -9.14 -7.56 -10.72
N VAL A 80 -8.12 -7.11 -10.02
CA VAL A 80 -8.24 -6.15 -8.91
C VAL A 80 -7.47 -4.90 -9.28
N LYS A 81 -8.16 -3.76 -9.25
CA LYS A 81 -7.54 -2.45 -9.41
C LYS A 81 -7.41 -1.80 -8.05
N VAL A 82 -6.19 -1.41 -7.69
CA VAL A 82 -5.92 -0.76 -6.41
C VAL A 82 -5.44 0.66 -6.70
N THR A 83 -6.15 1.64 -6.17
CA THR A 83 -5.87 3.07 -6.42
C THR A 83 -5.62 3.78 -5.11
N ALA A 84 -4.50 4.48 -5.03
CA ALA A 84 -4.16 5.32 -3.88
C ALA A 84 -4.28 6.80 -4.26
N THR A 85 -4.76 7.61 -3.33
CA THR A 85 -4.86 9.06 -3.48
C THR A 85 -4.29 9.72 -2.25
N VAL A 86 -3.37 10.67 -2.42
CA VAL A 86 -2.83 11.43 -1.29
C VAL A 86 -3.93 12.30 -0.72
N THR A 87 -4.22 12.14 0.56
CA THR A 87 -5.23 12.92 1.27
C THR A 87 -4.61 13.93 2.23
N ASP A 88 -3.39 13.68 2.69
CA ASP A 88 -2.70 14.59 3.59
C ASP A 88 -1.17 14.46 3.41
N LEU A 89 -0.51 15.60 3.56
CA LEU A 89 0.95 15.69 3.46
C LEU A 89 1.43 16.70 4.48
N GLN A 90 2.08 16.23 5.53
CA GLN A 90 2.59 17.09 6.61
C GLN A 90 4.06 16.78 6.85
N GLY A 91 4.96 17.71 6.49
CA GLY A 91 6.39 17.50 6.62
C GLY A 91 6.83 16.30 5.79
N ASN A 92 7.34 15.28 6.47
CA ASN A 92 7.81 14.04 5.84
C ASN A 92 6.78 12.90 5.91
N THR A 93 5.55 13.18 6.33
CA THR A 93 4.48 12.18 6.47
C THR A 93 3.50 12.31 5.32
N VAL A 94 3.22 11.19 4.65
CA VAL A 94 2.29 11.12 3.52
C VAL A 94 1.18 10.14 3.87
N ILE A 95 -0.06 10.61 3.82
CA ILE A 95 -1.25 9.79 4.07
C ILE A 95 -1.95 9.58 2.73
N THR A 96 -2.25 8.32 2.42
CA THR A 96 -3.02 7.97 1.22
C THR A 96 -4.29 7.23 1.61
N ASN A 97 -5.38 7.54 0.91
CA ASN A 97 -6.59 6.73 0.89
C ASN A 97 -6.44 5.72 -0.22
N VAL A 98 -6.80 4.46 0.03
CA VAL A 98 -6.64 3.40 -0.95
C VAL A 98 -7.97 2.66 -1.15
N ARG A 99 -8.29 2.37 -2.41
CA ARG A 99 -9.49 1.61 -2.79
C ARG A 99 -9.06 0.43 -3.63
N ALA A 100 -9.66 -0.72 -3.37
CA ALA A 100 -9.51 -1.92 -4.20
C ALA A 100 -10.87 -2.26 -4.81
N GLU A 101 -10.88 -2.45 -6.12
CA GLU A 101 -12.11 -2.70 -6.88
C GLU A 101 -11.91 -3.90 -7.80
N SER A 102 -12.97 -4.68 -8.01
CA SER A 102 -12.97 -5.80 -8.93
C SER A 102 -14.36 -5.91 -9.57
N CYS A 103 -14.39 -6.00 -10.90
CA CYS A 103 -15.64 -6.08 -11.69
C CYS A 103 -16.64 -4.97 -11.32
N GLY A 104 -16.14 -3.73 -11.19
CA GLY A 104 -16.96 -2.58 -10.84
C GLY A 104 -17.47 -2.54 -9.41
N ARG A 105 -17.02 -3.47 -8.55
CA ARG A 105 -17.40 -3.52 -7.12
C ARG A 105 -16.25 -3.09 -6.26
N LEU A 106 -16.56 -2.33 -5.20
CA LEU A 106 -15.61 -2.02 -4.16
C LEU A 106 -15.39 -3.26 -3.29
N ILE A 107 -14.16 -3.75 -3.22
CA ILE A 107 -13.82 -4.94 -2.43
C ILE A 107 -13.00 -4.61 -1.20
N GLY A 108 -12.44 -3.42 -1.13
CA GLY A 108 -11.67 -2.99 0.04
C GLY A 108 -11.39 -1.51 0.05
N VAL A 109 -11.21 -0.98 1.25
CA VAL A 109 -10.78 0.40 1.47
C VAL A 109 -9.75 0.42 2.58
N GLY A 110 -8.87 1.41 2.56
CA GLY A 110 -7.86 1.53 3.58
C GLY A 110 -7.18 2.88 3.57
N GLU A 111 -6.30 3.05 4.53
CA GLU A 111 -5.46 4.24 4.63
C GLU A 111 -4.05 3.79 4.94
N VAL A 112 -3.08 4.36 4.25
CA VAL A 112 -1.65 4.04 4.43
C VAL A 112 -0.92 5.31 4.83
N LYS A 113 -0.15 5.23 5.90
CA LYS A 113 0.74 6.29 6.34
C LYS A 113 2.17 5.89 6.05
N GLN A 114 2.88 6.76 5.34
CA GLN A 114 4.31 6.58 5.07
C GLN A 114 5.07 7.76 5.66
N VAL A 115 6.26 7.47 6.18
CA VAL A 115 7.17 8.49 6.71
C VAL A 115 8.44 8.43 5.87
N ILE A 116 8.84 9.57 5.31
CA ILE A 116 10.05 9.68 4.48
C ILE A 116 11.18 10.17 5.37
N LEU A 117 12.25 9.38 5.46
CA LEU A 117 13.39 9.65 6.32
C LEU A 117 14.70 9.53 5.55
N PRO A 118 15.75 10.24 5.97
CA PRO A 118 17.09 9.96 5.47
C PRO A 118 17.50 8.52 5.79
N LYS A 119 18.17 7.86 4.87
CA LYS A 119 18.63 6.47 5.07
C LYS A 119 19.51 6.32 6.30
N THR A 120 20.30 7.34 6.62
CA THR A 120 21.12 7.37 7.83
C THR A 120 20.26 7.31 9.10
N LYS A 121 19.13 8.02 9.11
CA LYS A 121 18.20 8.01 10.24
C LYS A 121 17.54 6.63 10.39
N ILE A 122 17.20 5.99 9.28
CA ILE A 122 16.63 4.64 9.29
C ILE A 122 17.66 3.67 9.89
N THR A 123 18.92 3.76 9.47
CA THR A 123 19.99 2.93 9.99
C THR A 123 20.15 3.11 11.51
N GLU A 124 20.10 4.36 12.00
CA GLU A 124 20.15 4.65 13.43
C GLU A 124 19.01 3.97 14.18
N LEU A 125 17.79 4.04 13.64
CA LEU A 125 16.62 3.40 14.25
C LEU A 125 16.77 1.89 14.30
N LEU A 126 17.31 1.29 13.24
CA LEU A 126 17.52 -0.16 13.18
C LEU A 126 18.59 -0.65 14.14
N THR A 127 19.59 0.16 14.41
CA THR A 127 20.70 -0.20 15.33
C THR A 127 20.44 0.25 16.77
N GLY A 128 19.36 0.96 17.02
CA GLY A 128 19.02 1.46 18.36
C GLY A 128 19.89 2.63 18.81
N ARG A 129 20.45 3.39 17.86
CA ARG A 129 21.36 4.48 18.18
C ARG A 129 20.89 5.82 17.65
#